data_17af3960b125d5749e03f71729630115
#
_entry.id   17af3960b125d5749e03f71729630115
#
_cell.length_a   1.000
_cell.length_b   1.000
_cell.length_c   1.000
_cell.angle_alpha   90.00
_cell.angle_beta   90.00
_cell.angle_gamma   90.00
#
_symmetry.space_group_name_H-M   'P 1'
#
loop_
_entity.id
_entity.type
_entity.pdbx_description
1 polymer ?
#
loop_
_entity_poly.entity_id
_entity_poly.type
_entity_poly.pdbx_seq_one_letter_code
_entity_poly.pdbx_strand_id
1 'polypeptide(L)'
;MSQRTLKALALAAAGALAFTIVGVPAANGAATEAVGPVDDSSEECSIPHDPDTYPSLQLQPHSTALAPGQSIAVEPVGYENPRENSDYLTWESTNESVATVDPNGVVTALTPGDAQVSAIYEGASDVTDTVRVQVRSVSEETGIELPESTLTVAGGRQLLVNALLAPSLQGSHVSWALDSSSVGTLTTEEDRPTATVHATRGPASATLTATVTTPAGEVKVASAVVDVRPPSTDDYVISDGVLTKYTGEATDIAIPDGVTVIGEDAFDKTYVEHVWVPASVQELKYRAFASSELRTITFQDDDQHPSQLRRIEGRVFSYTRVEALVLPRSVEQFAQSAFDHMGLLRSLHVGPKVEMGWLSAHYYRFDCLSHIEVDADNPNYETVDGVLYTKDHTHLVLFPTRMDNGGSYAVLEGTQVIDDYALSGTNFSSITLPSTLRSIGESGMAGNKFLTSINLPDGLTTIGDHAFAGCTKLNNIVIPDSLQVANGFDDMGVETLVFGTQIKEMKTYDLLVRQT
;
A
#
# COMPACT_ATOMS: atom_id res chain seq x y z
N MET A 1 -31.48 12.73 17.72
CA MET A 1 -31.96 12.77 19.12
C MET A 1 -31.24 13.90 19.82
N SER A 2 -31.89 14.57 20.69
CA SER A 2 -31.66 15.92 21.23
C SER A 2 -30.24 16.20 21.71
N GLN A 3 -29.60 17.20 21.15
CA GLN A 3 -28.41 17.86 21.72
C GLN A 3 -28.75 18.48 23.05
N ARG A 4 -28.16 18.02 24.13
CA ARG A 4 -28.16 18.70 25.41
C ARG A 4 -26.88 19.49 25.55
N THR A 5 -26.98 20.80 25.28
CA THR A 5 -25.93 21.75 25.60
C THR A 5 -25.98 21.98 27.12
N LEU A 6 -24.95 21.51 27.82
CA LEU A 6 -24.73 21.91 29.21
C LEU A 6 -24.11 23.31 29.23
N LYS A 7 -24.90 24.33 29.59
CA LYS A 7 -24.37 25.63 29.95
C LYS A 7 -23.74 25.52 31.33
N ALA A 8 -22.41 25.61 31.42
CA ALA A 8 -21.76 25.84 32.70
C ALA A 8 -22.13 27.23 33.20
N LEU A 9 -22.86 27.31 34.32
CA LEU A 9 -23.04 28.58 35.05
C LEU A 9 -21.72 28.92 35.74
N ALA A 10 -21.04 29.95 35.26
CA ALA A 10 -19.88 30.51 35.96
C ALA A 10 -20.37 31.24 37.23
N LEU A 11 -20.13 30.64 38.39
CA LEU A 11 -20.11 31.39 39.65
C LEU A 11 -18.68 31.82 39.90
N ALA A 12 -18.43 33.11 39.82
CA ALA A 12 -17.18 33.71 40.20
C ALA A 12 -16.98 33.62 41.73
N ALA A 13 -16.12 32.71 42.16
CA ALA A 13 -15.46 32.76 43.46
C ALA A 13 -14.10 32.10 43.34
N ALA A 14 -13.03 32.78 43.75
CA ALA A 14 -11.66 32.36 43.70
C ALA A 14 -11.48 30.99 44.39
N GLY A 15 -11.15 29.96 43.59
CA GLY A 15 -10.83 28.62 44.05
C GLY A 15 -10.82 27.67 42.87
N ALA A 16 -9.71 27.01 42.63
CA ALA A 16 -9.63 25.94 41.64
C ALA A 16 -10.66 24.85 41.98
N LEU A 17 -11.60 24.58 41.06
CA LEU A 17 -12.51 23.44 41.18
C LEU A 17 -11.82 22.25 40.51
N ALA A 18 -11.43 21.28 41.31
CA ALA A 18 -10.98 19.99 40.81
C ALA A 18 -12.21 19.08 40.55
N PHE A 19 -12.38 18.61 39.33
CA PHE A 19 -13.37 17.59 39.03
C PHE A 19 -12.66 16.25 38.94
N THR A 20 -13.07 15.29 39.73
CA THR A 20 -12.55 13.91 39.65
C THR A 20 -13.49 13.11 38.74
N ILE A 21 -12.98 12.62 37.65
CA ILE A 21 -13.68 11.70 36.76
C ILE A 21 -13.38 10.29 37.22
N VAL A 22 -14.38 9.58 37.70
CA VAL A 22 -14.24 8.17 38.07
C VAL A 22 -14.68 7.34 36.86
N GLY A 23 -13.74 6.63 36.26
CA GLY A 23 -14.02 5.67 35.19
C GLY A 23 -14.96 4.59 35.70
N VAL A 24 -16.05 4.33 34.98
CA VAL A 24 -16.93 3.19 35.26
C VAL A 24 -16.30 1.93 34.64
N PRO A 25 -15.98 0.88 35.42
CA PRO A 25 -15.58 -0.37 34.82
C PRO A 25 -16.77 -0.95 34.03
N ALA A 26 -16.52 -1.34 32.78
CA ALA A 26 -17.51 -2.04 31.97
C ALA A 26 -17.95 -3.31 32.70
N ALA A 27 -19.26 -3.50 32.82
CA ALA A 27 -19.85 -4.71 33.37
C ALA A 27 -19.61 -5.87 32.38
N ASN A 28 -18.60 -6.66 32.61
CA ASN A 28 -18.36 -7.90 31.88
C ASN A 28 -18.56 -9.10 32.82
N GLY A 29 -19.64 -9.83 32.57
CA GLY A 29 -19.73 -11.22 32.94
C GLY A 29 -19.36 -12.07 31.72
N ALA A 30 -18.12 -12.51 31.61
CA ALA A 30 -17.70 -13.71 30.90
C ALA A 30 -16.22 -13.99 31.19
N ALA A 31 -15.88 -15.26 31.30
CA ALA A 31 -14.71 -15.88 31.85
C ALA A 31 -13.37 -15.34 31.35
N THR A 32 -12.45 -15.10 32.28
CA THR A 32 -11.05 -14.78 32.06
C THR A 32 -10.27 -16.02 31.64
N GLU A 33 -9.91 -16.14 30.37
CA GLU A 33 -8.67 -16.80 29.99
C GLU A 33 -7.54 -15.77 30.09
N ALA A 34 -6.47 -16.17 30.78
CA ALA A 34 -5.29 -15.33 30.94
C ALA A 34 -4.57 -15.22 29.59
N VAL A 35 -4.79 -14.14 28.88
CA VAL A 35 -4.00 -13.75 27.72
C VAL A 35 -2.69 -13.18 28.26
N GLY A 36 -1.57 -13.84 27.92
CA GLY A 36 -0.22 -13.29 28.15
C GLY A 36 -0.05 -11.90 27.50
N PRO A 37 1.03 -11.17 27.81
CA PRO A 37 1.23 -9.85 27.25
C PRO A 37 1.25 -9.98 25.73
N VAL A 38 0.24 -9.44 25.08
CA VAL A 38 0.18 -9.30 23.62
C VAL A 38 1.23 -8.25 23.30
N ASP A 39 2.25 -8.67 22.57
CA ASP A 39 3.22 -7.77 21.95
C ASP A 39 2.48 -6.99 20.85
N ASP A 40 1.98 -5.81 21.21
CA ASP A 40 1.16 -4.93 20.36
C ASP A 40 2.03 -4.16 19.32
N SER A 41 3.28 -4.62 19.12
CA SER A 41 4.23 -4.04 18.16
C SER A 41 4.05 -4.56 16.73
N SER A 42 3.08 -5.45 16.48
CA SER A 42 2.85 -6.09 15.17
C SER A 42 1.45 -5.82 14.58
N GLU A 43 0.92 -4.60 14.67
CA GLU A 43 -0.06 -4.21 13.65
C GLU A 43 0.72 -4.16 12.33
N GLU A 44 0.67 -5.26 11.59
CA GLU A 44 1.25 -5.37 10.25
C GLU A 44 0.63 -4.31 9.37
N CYS A 45 1.47 -3.64 8.57
CA CYS A 45 0.99 -2.73 7.55
C CYS A 45 0.10 -3.51 6.60
N SER A 46 -1.13 -3.13 6.49
CA SER A 46 -2.12 -3.80 5.64
C SER A 46 -2.79 -2.81 4.70
N ILE A 47 -3.26 -3.31 3.59
CA ILE A 47 -4.14 -2.53 2.71
C ILE A 47 -5.50 -2.45 3.42
N PRO A 48 -6.05 -1.25 3.65
CA PRO A 48 -7.41 -1.13 4.15
C PRO A 48 -8.39 -1.80 3.18
N HIS A 49 -9.36 -2.55 3.70
CA HIS A 49 -10.40 -3.14 2.88
C HIS A 49 -11.24 -2.02 2.20
N ASP A 50 -11.34 -2.04 0.88
CA ASP A 50 -12.27 -1.17 0.15
C ASP A 50 -13.66 -1.81 0.19
N PRO A 51 -14.63 -1.23 0.91
CA PRO A 51 -15.97 -1.84 1.05
C PRO A 51 -16.75 -1.89 -0.28
N ASP A 52 -16.30 -1.17 -1.30
CA ASP A 52 -16.95 -1.12 -2.61
C ASP A 52 -16.31 -2.10 -3.64
N THR A 53 -15.26 -2.84 -3.23
CA THR A 53 -14.64 -3.84 -4.10
C THR A 53 -15.22 -5.23 -3.86
N TYR A 54 -15.67 -5.85 -4.94
CA TYR A 54 -15.92 -7.30 -4.97
C TYR A 54 -14.57 -8.04 -5.13
N PRO A 55 -14.42 -9.23 -4.56
CA PRO A 55 -13.23 -10.03 -4.79
C PRO A 55 -13.04 -10.21 -6.30
N SER A 56 -11.82 -10.01 -6.78
CA SER A 56 -11.42 -10.33 -8.14
C SER A 56 -10.36 -11.41 -8.09
N LEU A 57 -10.41 -12.34 -9.00
CA LEU A 57 -9.48 -13.47 -9.08
C LEU A 57 -8.82 -13.47 -10.45
N GLN A 58 -7.50 -13.56 -10.48
CA GLN A 58 -6.75 -13.84 -11.69
C GLN A 58 -5.72 -14.92 -11.38
N LEU A 59 -5.52 -15.85 -12.31
CA LEU A 59 -4.57 -16.94 -12.17
C LEU A 59 -3.32 -16.69 -13.02
N GLN A 60 -2.16 -16.92 -12.42
CA GLN A 60 -0.89 -16.84 -13.14
C GLN A 60 -0.10 -18.16 -13.00
N PRO A 61 0.50 -18.64 -14.13
CA PRO A 61 0.42 -18.09 -15.50
C PRO A 61 -0.94 -18.34 -16.14
N HIS A 62 -1.41 -17.48 -17.05
CA HIS A 62 -2.69 -17.68 -17.81
C HIS A 62 -2.68 -18.90 -18.71
N SER A 63 -1.50 -19.36 -19.13
CA SER A 63 -1.32 -20.60 -19.87
C SER A 63 0.03 -21.23 -19.56
N THR A 64 0.10 -22.54 -19.63
CA THR A 64 1.36 -23.28 -19.41
C THR A 64 1.42 -24.53 -20.29
N ALA A 65 2.65 -24.93 -20.65
CA ALA A 65 2.92 -26.23 -21.25
C ALA A 65 3.75 -27.07 -20.27
N LEU A 66 3.39 -28.33 -20.11
CA LEU A 66 4.03 -29.29 -19.19
C LEU A 66 4.30 -30.61 -19.91
N ALA A 67 5.35 -31.32 -19.52
CA ALA A 67 5.49 -32.72 -19.88
C ALA A 67 4.79 -33.63 -18.83
N PRO A 68 4.33 -34.82 -19.20
CA PRO A 68 3.73 -35.78 -18.26
C PRO A 68 4.64 -36.00 -17.05
N GLY A 69 4.07 -35.85 -15.83
CA GLY A 69 4.77 -35.95 -14.54
C GLY A 69 5.33 -34.61 -14.03
N GLN A 70 5.38 -33.56 -14.82
CA GLN A 70 5.74 -32.23 -14.35
C GLN A 70 4.58 -31.55 -13.62
N SER A 71 4.91 -30.68 -12.67
CA SER A 71 3.94 -29.88 -11.94
C SER A 71 4.36 -28.41 -11.92
N ILE A 72 3.38 -27.52 -11.85
CA ILE A 72 3.56 -26.08 -11.68
C ILE A 72 2.54 -25.56 -10.68
N ALA A 73 2.95 -24.62 -9.84
CA ALA A 73 2.01 -23.88 -9.02
C ALA A 73 1.33 -22.81 -9.88
N VAL A 74 0.02 -22.79 -9.85
CA VAL A 74 -0.81 -21.71 -10.38
C VAL A 74 -1.11 -20.79 -9.21
N GLU A 75 -0.68 -19.54 -9.31
CA GLU A 75 -0.83 -18.59 -8.22
C GLU A 75 -2.03 -17.68 -8.48
N PRO A 76 -2.98 -17.63 -7.53
CA PRO A 76 -4.03 -16.64 -7.58
C PRO A 76 -3.43 -15.27 -7.27
N VAL A 77 -3.77 -14.28 -8.11
CA VAL A 77 -3.44 -12.85 -7.93
C VAL A 77 -4.76 -12.10 -7.86
N GLY A 78 -4.92 -11.23 -6.89
CA GLY A 78 -6.14 -10.46 -6.76
C GLY A 78 -6.16 -9.59 -5.52
N TYR A 79 -7.18 -8.75 -5.43
CA TYR A 79 -7.29 -7.67 -4.45
C TYR A 79 -7.34 -8.15 -2.99
N GLU A 80 -7.99 -9.26 -2.71
CA GLU A 80 -7.82 -9.96 -1.43
C GLU A 80 -6.90 -11.13 -1.68
N ASN A 81 -5.67 -11.04 -1.15
CA ASN A 81 -4.64 -12.04 -1.36
C ASN A 81 -5.17 -13.45 -1.00
N PRO A 82 -5.53 -14.30 -1.97
CA PRO A 82 -6.07 -15.61 -1.69
C PRO A 82 -5.04 -16.54 -1.02
N ARG A 83 -3.75 -16.14 -0.97
CA ARG A 83 -2.69 -16.89 -0.25
C ARG A 83 -2.89 -16.86 1.26
N GLU A 84 -3.51 -15.81 1.81
CA GLU A 84 -3.87 -15.77 3.24
C GLU A 84 -5.18 -16.51 3.52
N ASN A 85 -5.97 -16.78 2.46
CA ASN A 85 -7.27 -17.42 2.52
C ASN A 85 -7.43 -18.51 1.42
N SER A 86 -6.41 -19.33 1.18
CA SER A 86 -6.48 -20.47 0.24
C SER A 86 -7.65 -21.42 0.54
N ASP A 87 -8.16 -21.39 1.77
CA ASP A 87 -9.32 -22.18 2.22
C ASP A 87 -10.63 -21.77 1.54
N TYR A 88 -10.64 -20.63 0.80
CA TYR A 88 -11.84 -20.14 0.09
C TYR A 88 -11.80 -20.35 -1.42
N LEU A 89 -10.80 -21.05 -1.95
CA LEU A 89 -10.72 -21.37 -3.37
C LEU A 89 -11.02 -22.84 -3.62
N THR A 90 -11.96 -23.09 -4.52
CA THR A 90 -12.20 -24.43 -5.08
C THR A 90 -11.55 -24.53 -6.45
N TRP A 91 -10.75 -25.56 -6.66
CA TRP A 91 -10.00 -25.79 -7.89
C TRP A 91 -10.62 -26.95 -8.69
N GLU A 92 -10.73 -26.74 -10.01
CA GLU A 92 -11.30 -27.72 -10.92
C GLU A 92 -10.47 -27.86 -12.20
N SER A 93 -10.38 -29.08 -12.72
CA SER A 93 -9.81 -29.36 -14.05
C SER A 93 -10.89 -29.87 -14.98
N THR A 94 -10.95 -29.32 -16.20
CA THR A 94 -11.88 -29.78 -17.23
C THR A 94 -11.55 -31.19 -17.76
N ASN A 95 -10.30 -31.66 -17.52
CA ASN A 95 -9.87 -32.98 -17.95
C ASN A 95 -8.80 -33.55 -17.02
N GLU A 96 -9.23 -34.19 -15.95
CA GLU A 96 -8.36 -34.81 -14.94
C GLU A 96 -7.48 -35.96 -15.48
N SER A 97 -7.81 -36.53 -16.65
CA SER A 97 -6.94 -37.50 -17.29
C SER A 97 -5.71 -36.87 -17.95
N VAL A 98 -5.78 -35.58 -18.28
CA VAL A 98 -4.68 -34.78 -18.87
C VAL A 98 -3.89 -34.06 -17.80
N ALA A 99 -4.60 -33.31 -16.93
CA ALA A 99 -3.98 -32.58 -15.82
C ALA A 99 -4.91 -32.54 -14.61
N THR A 100 -4.35 -32.77 -13.42
CA THR A 100 -5.03 -32.60 -12.14
C THR A 100 -4.58 -31.31 -11.46
N VAL A 101 -5.38 -30.80 -10.54
CA VAL A 101 -5.01 -29.68 -9.66
C VAL A 101 -5.30 -30.06 -8.21
N ASP A 102 -4.41 -29.69 -7.31
CA ASP A 102 -4.61 -29.90 -5.87
C ASP A 102 -5.26 -28.65 -5.21
N PRO A 103 -5.71 -28.73 -3.94
CA PRO A 103 -6.31 -27.59 -3.24
C PRO A 103 -5.38 -26.37 -3.09
N ASN A 104 -4.08 -26.52 -3.29
CA ASN A 104 -3.11 -25.42 -3.22
C ASN A 104 -2.82 -24.80 -4.60
N GLY A 105 -3.57 -25.18 -5.66
CA GLY A 105 -3.35 -24.70 -7.02
C GLY A 105 -2.18 -25.35 -7.74
N VAL A 106 -1.62 -26.46 -7.24
CA VAL A 106 -0.54 -27.17 -7.94
C VAL A 106 -1.13 -28.06 -9.02
N VAL A 107 -0.86 -27.68 -10.27
CA VAL A 107 -1.27 -28.44 -11.47
C VAL A 107 -0.24 -29.49 -11.78
N THR A 108 -0.68 -30.75 -11.93
CA THR A 108 0.16 -31.89 -12.31
C THR A 108 -0.28 -32.47 -13.64
N ALA A 109 0.64 -32.51 -14.61
CA ALA A 109 0.43 -33.07 -15.93
C ALA A 109 0.48 -34.60 -15.90
N LEU A 110 -0.49 -35.29 -16.51
CA LEU A 110 -0.61 -36.75 -16.53
C LEU A 110 -0.39 -37.34 -17.91
N THR A 111 -1.22 -37.01 -18.87
CA THR A 111 -1.14 -37.54 -20.25
C THR A 111 -1.23 -36.42 -21.28
N PRO A 112 -0.63 -36.59 -22.48
CA PRO A 112 -0.69 -35.58 -23.51
C PRO A 112 -2.12 -35.19 -23.89
N GLY A 113 -2.35 -33.89 -24.03
CA GLY A 113 -3.65 -33.29 -24.35
C GLY A 113 -3.78 -31.88 -23.81
N ASP A 114 -4.99 -31.34 -23.89
CA ASP A 114 -5.33 -30.02 -23.40
C ASP A 114 -6.32 -30.12 -22.22
N ALA A 115 -6.13 -29.29 -21.21
CA ALA A 115 -7.04 -29.10 -20.09
C ALA A 115 -7.12 -27.61 -19.73
N GLN A 116 -8.19 -27.26 -19.05
CA GLN A 116 -8.32 -25.96 -18.38
C GLN A 116 -8.43 -26.19 -16.89
N VAL A 117 -7.69 -25.43 -16.13
CA VAL A 117 -7.74 -25.44 -14.65
C VAL A 117 -8.34 -24.13 -14.21
N SER A 118 -9.40 -24.20 -13.42
CA SER A 118 -10.11 -23.03 -12.90
C SER A 118 -10.01 -22.97 -11.38
N ALA A 119 -9.92 -21.76 -10.86
CA ALA A 119 -10.20 -21.49 -9.45
C ALA A 119 -11.51 -20.72 -9.33
N ILE A 120 -12.31 -21.06 -8.33
CA ILE A 120 -13.61 -20.48 -8.05
C ILE A 120 -13.59 -20.00 -6.60
N TYR A 121 -13.97 -18.75 -6.35
CA TYR A 121 -14.00 -18.20 -5.00
C TYR A 121 -15.28 -18.65 -4.27
N GLU A 122 -15.13 -19.29 -3.09
CA GLU A 122 -16.26 -19.71 -2.26
C GLU A 122 -17.01 -18.49 -1.71
N GLY A 123 -18.29 -18.38 -2.04
CA GLY A 123 -19.14 -17.24 -1.64
C GLY A 123 -19.42 -16.24 -2.76
N ALA A 124 -18.68 -16.28 -3.87
CA ALA A 124 -18.93 -15.51 -5.08
C ALA A 124 -18.60 -16.37 -6.31
N SER A 125 -19.50 -17.28 -6.66
CA SER A 125 -19.28 -18.26 -7.76
C SER A 125 -19.12 -17.66 -9.16
N ASP A 126 -19.37 -16.36 -9.31
CA ASP A 126 -19.10 -15.56 -10.49
C ASP A 126 -17.65 -15.02 -10.52
N VAL A 127 -16.92 -15.14 -9.41
CA VAL A 127 -15.49 -14.79 -9.31
C VAL A 127 -14.68 -16.06 -9.62
N THR A 128 -14.28 -16.18 -10.87
CA THR A 128 -13.51 -17.34 -11.37
C THR A 128 -12.51 -16.89 -12.43
N ASP A 129 -11.39 -17.60 -12.50
CA ASP A 129 -10.44 -17.49 -13.61
C ASP A 129 -9.91 -18.85 -14.01
N THR A 130 -9.30 -18.93 -15.20
CA THR A 130 -8.95 -20.19 -15.83
C THR A 130 -7.59 -20.14 -16.50
N VAL A 131 -6.76 -21.14 -16.21
CA VAL A 131 -5.44 -21.38 -16.84
C VAL A 131 -5.57 -22.45 -17.92
N ARG A 132 -5.01 -22.21 -19.10
CA ARG A 132 -4.88 -23.23 -20.15
C ARG A 132 -3.64 -24.07 -19.90
N VAL A 133 -3.82 -25.38 -19.84
CA VAL A 133 -2.74 -26.35 -19.61
C VAL A 133 -2.61 -27.24 -20.85
N GLN A 134 -1.45 -27.19 -21.49
CA GLN A 134 -1.11 -28.09 -22.60
C GLN A 134 -0.09 -29.13 -22.14
N VAL A 135 -0.43 -30.40 -22.20
CA VAL A 135 0.49 -31.48 -21.84
C VAL A 135 1.08 -32.09 -23.12
N ARG A 136 2.42 -32.11 -23.24
CA ARG A 136 3.16 -32.56 -24.41
C ARG A 136 4.23 -33.58 -24.01
N SER A 137 4.32 -34.67 -24.77
CA SER A 137 5.41 -35.67 -24.56
C SER A 137 6.72 -35.18 -25.11
N VAL A 138 7.78 -35.32 -24.34
CA VAL A 138 9.17 -35.12 -24.78
C VAL A 138 9.84 -36.50 -24.91
N SER A 139 10.53 -36.73 -26.03
CA SER A 139 11.22 -38.00 -26.24
C SER A 139 12.49 -38.10 -25.39
N GLU A 140 12.90 -39.32 -25.03
CA GLU A 140 14.15 -39.55 -24.32
C GLU A 140 15.38 -39.15 -25.16
N GLU A 141 15.26 -39.22 -26.51
CA GLU A 141 16.31 -38.80 -27.44
C GLU A 141 16.52 -37.28 -27.39
N THR A 142 15.42 -36.50 -27.41
CA THR A 142 15.47 -35.04 -27.30
C THR A 142 15.83 -34.60 -25.89
N GLY A 143 15.22 -35.20 -24.89
CA GLY A 143 15.46 -34.98 -23.45
C GLY A 143 14.85 -33.72 -22.90
N ILE A 144 14.94 -32.58 -23.58
CA ILE A 144 14.41 -31.27 -23.17
C ILE A 144 13.84 -30.53 -24.39
N GLU A 145 12.71 -29.86 -24.20
CA GLU A 145 12.10 -28.96 -25.19
C GLU A 145 11.63 -27.67 -24.51
N LEU A 146 11.52 -26.59 -25.28
CA LEU A 146 10.78 -25.39 -24.86
C LEU A 146 9.39 -25.39 -25.49
N PRO A 147 8.39 -24.69 -24.88
CA PRO A 147 7.01 -24.71 -25.35
C PRO A 147 6.86 -24.33 -26.83
N GLU A 148 7.64 -23.34 -27.26
CA GLU A 148 7.64 -22.81 -28.62
C GLU A 148 9.05 -22.44 -29.06
N SER A 149 9.28 -22.39 -30.37
CA SER A 149 10.56 -21.94 -30.94
C SER A 149 10.74 -20.41 -30.91
N THR A 150 9.63 -19.68 -30.78
CA THR A 150 9.58 -18.22 -30.62
C THR A 150 8.60 -17.89 -29.51
N LEU A 151 9.11 -17.27 -28.48
CA LEU A 151 8.39 -16.83 -27.31
C LEU A 151 8.17 -15.32 -27.43
N THR A 152 6.94 -14.90 -27.67
CA THR A 152 6.63 -13.48 -27.84
C THR A 152 6.17 -12.88 -26.51
N VAL A 153 6.71 -11.71 -26.16
CA VAL A 153 6.33 -10.96 -24.98
C VAL A 153 6.23 -9.48 -25.30
N ALA A 154 5.24 -8.80 -24.73
CA ALA A 154 5.16 -7.35 -24.84
C ALA A 154 6.23 -6.67 -23.97
N GLY A 155 6.75 -5.53 -24.43
CA GLY A 155 7.75 -4.77 -23.69
C GLY A 155 7.24 -4.35 -22.31
N GLY A 156 8.09 -4.53 -21.30
CA GLY A 156 7.73 -4.29 -19.89
C GLY A 156 6.96 -5.42 -19.22
N ARG A 157 6.68 -6.54 -19.90
CA ARG A 157 5.99 -7.71 -19.33
C ARG A 157 6.98 -8.77 -18.84
N GLN A 158 6.45 -9.65 -17.99
CA GLN A 158 7.10 -10.88 -17.59
C GLN A 158 6.65 -12.04 -18.49
N LEU A 159 7.59 -12.92 -18.81
CA LEU A 159 7.35 -14.15 -19.55
C LEU A 159 7.86 -15.34 -18.74
N LEU A 160 6.96 -16.11 -18.17
CA LEU A 160 7.30 -17.37 -17.51
C LEU A 160 7.45 -18.47 -18.56
N VAL A 161 8.59 -19.14 -18.58
CA VAL A 161 8.91 -20.23 -19.48
C VAL A 161 9.21 -21.49 -18.68
N ASN A 162 8.50 -22.58 -18.99
CA ASN A 162 8.73 -23.88 -18.40
C ASN A 162 9.44 -24.79 -19.40
N ALA A 163 10.57 -25.39 -19.02
CA ALA A 163 11.22 -26.41 -19.85
C ALA A 163 10.48 -27.75 -19.73
N LEU A 164 10.13 -28.34 -20.85
CA LEU A 164 9.51 -29.65 -20.95
C LEU A 164 10.62 -30.72 -20.90
N LEU A 165 10.54 -31.62 -19.92
CA LEU A 165 11.55 -32.64 -19.69
C LEU A 165 11.03 -34.04 -20.04
N ALA A 166 11.89 -34.86 -20.68
CA ALA A 166 11.61 -36.29 -20.84
C ALA A 166 11.44 -36.97 -19.45
N PRO A 167 10.68 -38.07 -19.36
CA PRO A 167 10.42 -38.73 -18.09
C PRO A 167 11.67 -39.07 -17.27
N SER A 168 12.79 -39.49 -17.91
CA SER A 168 14.05 -39.81 -17.23
C SER A 168 14.78 -38.61 -16.64
N LEU A 169 14.43 -37.39 -17.06
CA LEU A 169 15.09 -36.15 -16.66
C LEU A 169 14.24 -35.29 -15.70
N GLN A 170 13.05 -35.75 -15.35
CA GLN A 170 12.21 -35.05 -14.38
C GLN A 170 12.91 -34.95 -13.01
N GLY A 171 12.82 -33.76 -12.38
CA GLY A 171 13.54 -33.47 -11.14
C GLY A 171 15.02 -33.12 -11.33
N SER A 172 15.55 -33.11 -12.59
CA SER A 172 16.89 -32.63 -12.88
C SER A 172 16.94 -31.10 -12.87
N HIS A 173 18.04 -30.53 -12.39
CA HIS A 173 18.28 -29.10 -12.44
C HIS A 173 18.42 -28.63 -13.90
N VAL A 174 17.69 -27.56 -14.25
CA VAL A 174 17.76 -26.90 -15.55
C VAL A 174 18.49 -25.57 -15.39
N SER A 175 19.57 -25.38 -16.10
CA SER A 175 20.26 -24.09 -16.16
C SER A 175 19.76 -23.28 -17.36
N TRP A 176 19.61 -21.97 -17.16
CA TRP A 176 19.06 -21.06 -18.14
C TRP A 176 20.03 -19.93 -18.49
N ALA A 177 20.03 -19.52 -19.75
CA ALA A 177 20.82 -18.39 -20.21
C ALA A 177 20.12 -17.60 -21.31
N LEU A 178 20.32 -16.29 -21.31
CA LEU A 178 20.04 -15.40 -22.43
C LEU A 178 21.35 -15.03 -23.12
N ASP A 179 21.39 -15.07 -24.44
CA ASP A 179 22.57 -14.67 -25.22
C ASP A 179 22.77 -13.14 -25.24
N SER A 180 21.75 -12.38 -24.91
CA SER A 180 21.79 -10.92 -24.83
C SER A 180 20.87 -10.38 -23.74
N SER A 181 21.36 -9.39 -23.00
CA SER A 181 20.54 -8.61 -22.05
C SER A 181 19.64 -7.56 -22.73
N SER A 182 19.66 -7.47 -24.06
CA SER A 182 18.81 -6.53 -24.81
C SER A 182 17.33 -6.77 -24.62
N VAL A 183 16.93 -8.02 -24.35
CA VAL A 183 15.52 -8.39 -24.10
C VAL A 183 15.09 -8.20 -22.64
N GLY A 184 16.04 -7.97 -21.71
CA GLY A 184 15.76 -7.80 -20.30
C GLY A 184 16.60 -8.65 -19.37
N THR A 185 16.08 -8.93 -18.18
CA THR A 185 16.74 -9.76 -17.17
C THR A 185 16.07 -11.12 -17.05
N LEU A 186 16.81 -12.10 -16.56
CA LEU A 186 16.38 -13.47 -16.37
C LEU A 186 16.43 -13.82 -14.89
N THR A 187 15.32 -14.32 -14.34
CA THR A 187 15.27 -14.94 -13.01
C THR A 187 14.93 -16.42 -13.12
N THR A 188 15.52 -17.24 -12.26
CA THR A 188 15.36 -18.69 -12.27
C THR A 188 15.18 -19.21 -10.84
N GLU A 189 14.46 -20.31 -10.67
CA GLU A 189 14.31 -21.01 -9.41
C GLU A 189 15.16 -22.29 -9.41
N GLU A 190 15.94 -22.54 -8.32
CA GLU A 190 16.89 -23.66 -8.27
C GLU A 190 16.25 -25.04 -8.45
N ASP A 191 15.04 -25.23 -7.90
CA ASP A 191 14.35 -26.52 -7.85
C ASP A 191 13.28 -26.70 -8.92
N ARG A 192 13.15 -25.76 -9.86
CA ARG A 192 12.10 -25.78 -10.89
C ARG A 192 12.68 -25.64 -12.29
N PRO A 193 12.10 -26.34 -13.28
CA PRO A 193 12.50 -26.18 -14.67
C PRO A 193 11.92 -24.91 -15.31
N THR A 194 11.83 -23.82 -14.54
CA THR A 194 11.20 -22.57 -14.95
C THR A 194 12.18 -21.41 -14.97
N ALA A 195 11.95 -20.46 -15.86
CA ALA A 195 12.64 -19.19 -15.90
C ALA A 195 11.66 -18.07 -16.23
N THR A 196 11.85 -16.90 -15.61
CA THR A 196 11.08 -15.70 -15.91
C THR A 196 11.96 -14.67 -16.62
N VAL A 197 11.56 -14.27 -17.81
CA VAL A 197 12.18 -13.16 -18.54
C VAL A 197 11.41 -11.89 -18.23
N HIS A 198 12.06 -10.91 -17.62
CA HIS A 198 11.52 -9.57 -17.39
C HIS A 198 11.88 -8.71 -18.59
N ALA A 199 10.95 -8.58 -19.54
CA ALA A 199 11.22 -7.96 -20.83
C ALA A 199 11.50 -6.45 -20.71
N THR A 200 12.48 -5.96 -21.53
CA THR A 200 12.67 -4.51 -21.72
C THR A 200 11.47 -3.87 -22.37
N ARG A 201 11.36 -2.53 -22.34
CA ARG A 201 10.23 -1.79 -22.93
C ARG A 201 10.28 -1.66 -24.44
N GLY A 202 11.48 -1.67 -25.02
CA GLY A 202 11.68 -1.52 -26.47
C GLY A 202 11.69 -2.86 -27.22
N PRO A 203 11.48 -2.84 -28.53
CA PRO A 203 11.59 -4.06 -29.34
C PRO A 203 13.00 -4.62 -29.26
N ALA A 204 13.11 -5.90 -28.96
CA ALA A 204 14.39 -6.61 -28.82
C ALA A 204 14.20 -8.10 -29.10
N SER A 205 15.28 -8.77 -29.45
CA SER A 205 15.26 -10.22 -29.64
C SER A 205 16.55 -10.84 -29.08
N ALA A 206 16.41 -11.97 -28.41
CA ALA A 206 17.53 -12.77 -27.89
C ALA A 206 17.16 -14.24 -27.85
N THR A 207 18.18 -15.12 -27.76
CA THR A 207 17.96 -16.56 -27.61
C THR A 207 17.96 -16.93 -26.13
N LEU A 208 16.84 -17.50 -25.66
CA LEU A 208 16.75 -18.18 -24.37
C LEU A 208 17.15 -19.64 -24.54
N THR A 209 18.10 -20.10 -23.75
CA THR A 209 18.61 -21.47 -23.77
C THR A 209 18.39 -22.15 -22.42
N ALA A 210 17.78 -23.32 -22.45
CA ALA A 210 17.62 -24.22 -21.31
C ALA A 210 18.57 -25.42 -21.50
N THR A 211 19.33 -25.77 -20.46
CA THR A 211 20.30 -26.85 -20.48
C THR A 211 20.07 -27.79 -19.29
N VAL A 212 20.01 -29.07 -19.55
CA VAL A 212 19.98 -30.13 -18.54
C VAL A 212 21.10 -31.13 -18.75
N THR A 213 21.73 -31.57 -17.66
CA THR A 213 22.75 -32.62 -17.71
C THR A 213 22.13 -33.93 -17.23
N THR A 214 22.20 -34.97 -18.07
CA THR A 214 21.68 -36.28 -17.71
C THR A 214 22.52 -36.93 -16.59
N PRO A 215 22.01 -37.92 -15.86
CA PRO A 215 22.81 -38.67 -14.88
C PRO A 215 24.06 -39.34 -15.45
N ALA A 216 24.07 -39.60 -16.76
CA ALA A 216 25.23 -40.14 -17.48
C ALA A 216 26.26 -39.06 -17.88
N GLY A 217 26.01 -37.79 -17.59
CA GLY A 217 26.88 -36.67 -17.92
C GLY A 217 26.67 -36.11 -19.34
N GLU A 218 25.66 -36.56 -20.07
CA GLU A 218 25.31 -36.01 -21.38
C GLU A 218 24.57 -34.69 -21.20
N VAL A 219 24.89 -33.68 -22.01
CA VAL A 219 24.23 -32.36 -21.99
C VAL A 219 23.16 -32.33 -23.08
N LYS A 220 21.93 -32.03 -22.66
CA LYS A 220 20.79 -31.78 -23.55
C LYS A 220 20.42 -30.29 -23.50
N VAL A 221 20.11 -29.73 -24.66
CA VAL A 221 19.85 -28.28 -24.82
C VAL A 221 18.58 -28.03 -25.62
N ALA A 222 17.78 -27.10 -25.17
CA ALA A 222 16.66 -26.54 -25.94
C ALA A 222 16.80 -25.03 -26.01
N SER A 223 16.42 -24.44 -27.12
CA SER A 223 16.50 -22.97 -27.31
C SER A 223 15.25 -22.43 -27.98
N ALA A 224 14.87 -21.20 -27.62
CA ALA A 224 13.82 -20.44 -28.24
C ALA A 224 14.24 -18.97 -28.40
N VAL A 225 13.70 -18.31 -29.41
CA VAL A 225 13.88 -16.87 -29.57
C VAL A 225 12.86 -16.17 -28.69
N VAL A 226 13.33 -15.30 -27.80
CA VAL A 226 12.48 -14.34 -27.09
C VAL A 226 12.36 -13.10 -27.98
N ASP A 227 11.15 -12.81 -28.42
CA ASP A 227 10.82 -11.65 -29.26
C ASP A 227 10.00 -10.64 -28.44
N VAL A 228 10.67 -9.57 -28.01
CA VAL A 228 10.03 -8.48 -27.26
C VAL A 228 9.40 -7.52 -28.26
N ARG A 229 8.09 -7.40 -28.19
CA ARG A 229 7.31 -6.47 -29.04
C ARG A 229 6.99 -5.19 -28.28
N PRO A 230 6.84 -4.05 -29.00
CA PRO A 230 6.32 -2.85 -28.35
C PRO A 230 5.00 -3.15 -27.63
N PRO A 231 4.72 -2.47 -26.48
CA PRO A 231 3.42 -2.58 -25.84
C PRO A 231 2.29 -2.30 -26.84
N SER A 232 1.24 -3.09 -26.81
CA SER A 232 0.08 -2.84 -27.68
C SER A 232 -0.62 -1.56 -27.21
N THR A 233 -0.90 -0.64 -28.13
CA THR A 233 -1.75 0.53 -27.85
C THR A 233 -3.22 0.13 -27.75
N ASP A 234 -3.58 -1.07 -28.20
CA ASP A 234 -4.95 -1.59 -28.18
C ASP A 234 -5.46 -1.87 -26.75
N ASP A 235 -4.52 -2.01 -25.81
CA ASP A 235 -4.84 -2.20 -24.38
C ASP A 235 -5.27 -0.88 -23.69
N TYR A 236 -5.19 0.26 -24.39
CA TYR A 236 -5.51 1.57 -23.84
C TYR A 236 -6.63 2.25 -24.62
N VAL A 237 -7.65 2.70 -23.91
CA VAL A 237 -8.68 3.56 -24.50
C VAL A 237 -8.23 5.02 -24.33
N ILE A 238 -7.74 5.60 -25.42
CA ILE A 238 -7.20 6.98 -25.43
C ILE A 238 -7.99 7.81 -26.42
N SER A 239 -8.45 8.99 -26.00
CA SER A 239 -9.09 9.99 -26.84
C SER A 239 -8.56 11.38 -26.49
N ASP A 240 -8.12 12.14 -27.47
CA ASP A 240 -7.63 13.52 -27.33
C ASP A 240 -6.53 13.67 -26.23
N GLY A 241 -5.63 12.68 -26.11
CA GLY A 241 -4.57 12.65 -25.11
C GLY A 241 -5.03 12.25 -23.70
N VAL A 242 -6.30 11.89 -23.52
CA VAL A 242 -6.84 11.38 -22.26
C VAL A 242 -6.92 9.86 -22.32
N LEU A 243 -6.21 9.18 -21.43
CA LEU A 243 -6.34 7.74 -21.21
C LEU A 243 -7.52 7.52 -20.25
N THR A 244 -8.62 6.99 -20.79
CA THR A 244 -9.87 6.80 -20.03
C THR A 244 -10.01 5.41 -19.43
N LYS A 245 -9.34 4.40 -20.02
CA LYS A 245 -9.39 3.03 -19.49
C LYS A 245 -8.20 2.20 -19.99
N TYR A 246 -7.65 1.40 -19.09
CA TYR A 246 -6.78 0.27 -19.40
C TYR A 246 -7.62 -1.01 -19.49
N THR A 247 -7.45 -1.78 -20.57
CA THR A 247 -8.20 -3.02 -20.85
C THR A 247 -7.28 -4.23 -21.01
N GLY A 248 -5.97 -4.02 -20.85
CA GLY A 248 -4.98 -5.09 -20.94
C GLY A 248 -4.87 -5.92 -19.68
N GLU A 249 -4.15 -7.03 -19.80
CA GLU A 249 -3.88 -7.97 -18.70
C GLU A 249 -2.43 -7.90 -18.19
N ALA A 250 -1.67 -6.87 -18.61
CA ALA A 250 -0.27 -6.72 -18.22
C ALA A 250 -0.12 -6.24 -16.79
N THR A 251 0.81 -6.83 -16.04
CA THR A 251 1.23 -6.36 -14.72
C THR A 251 2.25 -5.22 -14.81
N ASP A 252 3.10 -5.22 -15.87
CA ASP A 252 4.13 -4.21 -16.11
C ASP A 252 3.79 -3.41 -17.37
N ILE A 253 3.46 -2.15 -17.22
CA ILE A 253 3.01 -1.32 -18.33
C ILE A 253 3.80 -0.02 -18.47
N ALA A 254 3.84 0.47 -19.70
CA ALA A 254 4.26 1.84 -20.00
C ALA A 254 3.08 2.58 -20.64
N ILE A 255 2.70 3.69 -20.04
CA ILE A 255 1.67 4.56 -20.61
C ILE A 255 2.20 5.13 -21.93
N PRO A 256 1.42 5.09 -23.03
CA PRO A 256 1.86 5.56 -24.33
C PRO A 256 2.27 7.04 -24.34
N ASP A 257 3.31 7.36 -25.10
CA ASP A 257 3.70 8.75 -25.34
C ASP A 257 2.53 9.57 -25.93
N GLY A 258 2.44 10.85 -25.52
CA GLY A 258 1.37 11.73 -25.94
C GLY A 258 0.10 11.68 -25.09
N VAL A 259 0.00 10.75 -24.13
CA VAL A 259 -1.00 10.84 -23.06
C VAL A 259 -0.68 12.04 -22.19
N THR A 260 -1.65 12.93 -22.02
CA THR A 260 -1.51 14.14 -21.19
C THR A 260 -2.31 14.06 -19.90
N VAL A 261 -3.35 13.22 -19.86
CA VAL A 261 -4.22 13.01 -18.70
C VAL A 261 -4.46 11.52 -18.51
N ILE A 262 -4.25 11.03 -17.29
CA ILE A 262 -4.76 9.72 -16.87
C ILE A 262 -6.12 9.98 -16.23
N GLY A 263 -7.17 9.43 -16.86
CA GLY A 263 -8.56 9.71 -16.54
C GLY A 263 -9.04 9.09 -15.23
N GLU A 264 -10.24 9.46 -14.82
CA GLU A 264 -10.93 8.90 -13.66
C GLU A 264 -11.10 7.39 -13.82
N ASP A 265 -10.79 6.64 -12.76
CA ASP A 265 -10.87 5.17 -12.69
C ASP A 265 -10.17 4.43 -13.86
N ALA A 266 -9.19 5.07 -14.52
CA ALA A 266 -8.54 4.51 -15.71
C ALA A 266 -7.90 3.15 -15.48
N PHE A 267 -7.40 2.88 -14.28
CA PHE A 267 -6.80 1.61 -13.86
C PHE A 267 -7.52 0.97 -12.67
N ASP A 268 -8.76 1.40 -12.36
CA ASP A 268 -9.53 0.82 -11.26
C ASP A 268 -9.67 -0.70 -11.43
N LYS A 269 -9.35 -1.44 -10.36
CA LYS A 269 -9.43 -2.90 -10.31
C LYS A 269 -8.61 -3.64 -11.39
N THR A 270 -7.51 -3.04 -11.82
CA THR A 270 -6.58 -3.70 -12.75
C THR A 270 -5.48 -4.44 -11.98
N TYR A 271 -4.88 -5.44 -12.65
CA TYR A 271 -3.75 -6.23 -12.10
C TYR A 271 -2.39 -5.58 -12.39
N VAL A 272 -2.37 -4.31 -12.73
CA VAL A 272 -1.14 -3.57 -13.01
C VAL A 272 -0.35 -3.40 -11.73
N GLU A 273 0.88 -3.95 -11.70
CA GLU A 273 1.80 -3.85 -10.55
C GLU A 273 2.84 -2.75 -10.75
N HIS A 274 3.29 -2.56 -11.99
CA HIS A 274 4.36 -1.61 -12.30
C HIS A 274 3.96 -0.70 -13.46
N VAL A 275 3.99 0.61 -13.22
CA VAL A 275 3.61 1.62 -14.23
C VAL A 275 4.76 2.57 -14.48
N TRP A 276 5.10 2.75 -15.75
CA TRP A 276 5.92 3.86 -16.20
C TRP A 276 5.04 4.95 -16.84
N VAL A 277 5.22 6.18 -16.37
CA VAL A 277 4.45 7.36 -16.79
C VAL A 277 5.35 8.29 -17.60
N PRO A 278 5.02 8.59 -18.89
CA PRO A 278 5.83 9.46 -19.72
C PRO A 278 5.77 10.92 -19.24
N ALA A 279 6.78 11.69 -19.60
CA ALA A 279 6.89 13.10 -19.23
C ALA A 279 5.73 13.99 -19.73
N SER A 280 4.99 13.52 -20.77
CA SER A 280 3.83 14.24 -21.33
C SER A 280 2.61 14.32 -20.40
N VAL A 281 2.51 13.44 -19.40
CA VAL A 281 1.36 13.41 -18.47
C VAL A 281 1.37 14.65 -17.57
N GLN A 282 0.26 15.37 -17.52
CA GLN A 282 0.07 16.61 -16.78
C GLN A 282 -0.85 16.47 -15.58
N GLU A 283 -1.82 15.55 -15.65
CA GLU A 283 -2.80 15.35 -14.59
C GLU A 283 -3.09 13.86 -14.37
N LEU A 284 -3.22 13.49 -13.09
CA LEU A 284 -3.82 12.22 -12.64
C LEU A 284 -5.19 12.55 -12.05
N LYS A 285 -6.25 11.99 -12.63
CA LYS A 285 -7.63 12.24 -12.22
C LYS A 285 -8.04 11.39 -11.03
N TYR A 286 -9.21 11.70 -10.47
CA TYR A 286 -9.78 11.00 -9.32
C TYR A 286 -9.73 9.48 -9.50
N ARG A 287 -9.20 8.76 -8.50
CA ARG A 287 -9.08 7.29 -8.48
C ARG A 287 -8.32 6.65 -9.66
N ALA A 288 -7.48 7.40 -10.37
CA ALA A 288 -6.86 6.91 -11.61
C ALA A 288 -6.22 5.52 -11.50
N PHE A 289 -5.61 5.19 -10.37
CA PHE A 289 -5.00 3.88 -10.08
C PHE A 289 -5.64 3.17 -8.87
N ALA A 290 -6.76 3.67 -8.36
CA ALA A 290 -7.37 3.12 -7.16
C ALA A 290 -7.71 1.63 -7.31
N SER A 291 -7.60 0.89 -6.20
CA SER A 291 -7.97 -0.53 -6.14
C SER A 291 -7.27 -1.40 -7.19
N SER A 292 -6.09 -0.98 -7.66
CA SER A 292 -5.22 -1.77 -8.53
C SER A 292 -4.13 -2.46 -7.71
N GLU A 293 -3.48 -3.48 -8.29
CA GLU A 293 -2.33 -4.17 -7.66
C GLU A 293 -1.02 -3.34 -7.71
N LEU A 294 -1.11 -2.05 -7.98
CA LEU A 294 0.03 -1.16 -8.19
C LEU A 294 1.00 -1.18 -7.01
N ARG A 295 2.24 -1.58 -7.28
CA ARG A 295 3.37 -1.62 -6.33
C ARG A 295 4.37 -0.51 -6.58
N THR A 296 4.63 -0.21 -7.85
CA THR A 296 5.56 0.86 -8.23
C THR A 296 5.00 1.71 -9.35
N ILE A 297 5.18 3.01 -9.21
CA ILE A 297 4.95 3.97 -10.28
C ILE A 297 6.21 4.78 -10.50
N THR A 298 6.68 4.83 -11.73
CA THR A 298 7.88 5.57 -12.11
C THR A 298 7.48 6.66 -13.09
N PHE A 299 7.79 7.89 -12.77
CA PHE A 299 7.59 9.04 -13.66
C PHE A 299 8.87 9.34 -14.42
N GLN A 300 8.74 9.58 -15.72
CA GLN A 300 9.84 10.11 -16.50
C GLN A 300 10.08 11.57 -16.08
N ASP A 301 11.23 11.83 -15.48
CA ASP A 301 11.63 13.16 -15.00
C ASP A 301 13.15 13.26 -15.05
N ASP A 302 13.70 13.37 -16.26
CA ASP A 302 15.14 13.54 -16.53
C ASP A 302 15.43 14.88 -17.21
N ASP A 303 16.69 15.26 -17.31
CA ASP A 303 17.12 16.55 -17.88
C ASP A 303 16.67 16.76 -19.35
N GLN A 304 16.46 15.66 -20.10
CA GLN A 304 16.03 15.73 -21.50
C GLN A 304 14.51 15.68 -21.64
N HIS A 305 13.84 15.03 -20.69
CA HIS A 305 12.40 14.82 -20.66
C HIS A 305 11.87 15.16 -19.25
N PRO A 306 11.87 16.44 -18.86
CA PRO A 306 11.33 16.84 -17.57
C PRO A 306 9.83 16.57 -17.52
N SER A 307 9.39 16.00 -16.43
CA SER A 307 7.97 15.71 -16.21
C SER A 307 7.10 16.97 -16.30
N GLN A 308 5.92 16.82 -16.87
CA GLN A 308 4.91 17.89 -16.94
C GLN A 308 3.77 17.68 -15.93
N LEU A 309 3.84 16.66 -15.07
CA LEU A 309 2.81 16.36 -14.09
C LEU A 309 2.70 17.49 -13.06
N ARG A 310 1.54 18.15 -13.02
CA ARG A 310 1.29 19.29 -12.13
C ARG A 310 0.24 19.02 -11.08
N ARG A 311 -0.76 18.17 -11.42
CA ARG A 311 -1.92 17.95 -10.57
C ARG A 311 -2.18 16.46 -10.34
N ILE A 312 -2.43 16.12 -9.08
CA ILE A 312 -2.88 14.80 -8.63
C ILE A 312 -4.20 15.00 -7.88
N GLU A 313 -5.28 14.42 -8.38
CA GLU A 313 -6.61 14.52 -7.78
C GLU A 313 -6.77 13.57 -6.58
N GLY A 314 -7.98 13.51 -6.01
CA GLY A 314 -8.24 12.70 -4.82
C GLY A 314 -8.20 11.20 -5.09
N ARG A 315 -7.76 10.43 -4.09
CA ARG A 315 -7.77 8.96 -4.06
C ARG A 315 -7.08 8.27 -5.23
N VAL A 316 -6.14 8.97 -5.89
CA VAL A 316 -5.44 8.44 -7.08
C VAL A 316 -4.80 7.09 -6.81
N PHE A 317 -4.22 6.88 -5.63
CA PHE A 317 -3.51 5.67 -5.25
C PHE A 317 -4.20 4.88 -4.13
N SER A 318 -5.48 5.16 -3.85
CA SER A 318 -6.19 4.48 -2.76
C SER A 318 -6.25 2.99 -2.98
N TYR A 319 -6.03 2.22 -1.91
CA TYR A 319 -6.07 0.75 -1.93
C TYR A 319 -5.05 0.11 -2.88
N THR A 320 -3.91 0.75 -3.10
CA THR A 320 -2.79 0.19 -3.87
C THR A 320 -1.72 -0.40 -2.95
N ARG A 321 -0.78 -1.14 -3.53
CA ARG A 321 0.36 -1.77 -2.82
C ARG A 321 1.63 -0.91 -2.88
N VAL A 322 1.51 0.38 -3.15
CA VAL A 322 2.67 1.27 -3.26
C VAL A 322 3.30 1.48 -1.89
N GLU A 323 4.56 1.06 -1.74
CA GLU A 323 5.35 1.26 -0.51
C GLU A 323 6.23 2.51 -0.55
N ALA A 324 6.65 2.94 -1.74
CA ALA A 324 7.45 4.13 -1.92
C ALA A 324 6.94 4.98 -3.08
N LEU A 325 6.75 6.26 -2.85
CA LEU A 325 6.28 7.20 -3.86
C LEU A 325 7.22 8.39 -3.97
N VAL A 326 7.81 8.54 -5.16
CA VAL A 326 8.63 9.70 -5.53
C VAL A 326 7.87 10.53 -6.53
N LEU A 327 7.42 11.70 -6.11
CA LEU A 327 6.71 12.63 -6.98
C LEU A 327 7.68 13.42 -7.84
N PRO A 328 7.34 13.67 -9.14
CA PRO A 328 8.14 14.53 -10.02
C PRO A 328 8.29 15.95 -9.46
N ARG A 329 9.41 16.57 -9.78
CA ARG A 329 9.70 17.96 -9.39
C ARG A 329 8.71 19.00 -9.94
N SER A 330 7.93 18.62 -10.95
CA SER A 330 6.92 19.46 -11.59
C SER A 330 5.60 19.55 -10.84
N VAL A 331 5.32 18.63 -9.91
CA VAL A 331 4.05 18.58 -9.17
C VAL A 331 3.88 19.83 -8.32
N GLU A 332 2.76 20.52 -8.54
CA GLU A 332 2.38 21.76 -7.86
C GLU A 332 1.26 21.52 -6.85
N GLN A 333 0.29 20.66 -7.22
CA GLN A 333 -0.94 20.45 -6.44
C GLN A 333 -1.32 18.99 -6.39
N PHE A 334 -1.73 18.55 -5.22
CA PHE A 334 -2.49 17.32 -5.07
C PHE A 334 -3.70 17.54 -4.16
N ALA A 335 -4.78 16.81 -4.43
CA ALA A 335 -6.00 16.94 -3.62
C ALA A 335 -5.75 16.41 -2.22
N GLN A 336 -6.48 16.95 -1.26
CA GLN A 336 -6.40 16.60 0.16
C GLN A 336 -6.50 15.09 0.42
N SER A 337 -7.30 14.38 -0.39
CA SER A 337 -7.48 12.92 -0.32
C SER A 337 -6.58 12.13 -1.27
N ALA A 338 -5.55 12.73 -1.89
CA ALA A 338 -4.74 12.06 -2.90
C ALA A 338 -4.09 10.76 -2.41
N PHE A 339 -3.74 10.71 -1.13
CA PHE A 339 -3.05 9.59 -0.47
C PHE A 339 -3.95 8.80 0.49
N ASP A 340 -5.27 9.01 0.43
CA ASP A 340 -6.20 8.25 1.26
C ASP A 340 -6.05 6.74 1.02
N HIS A 341 -6.14 5.94 2.09
CA HIS A 341 -6.10 4.47 2.04
C HIS A 341 -4.83 3.87 1.41
N MET A 342 -3.69 4.54 1.51
CA MET A 342 -2.38 4.00 1.14
C MET A 342 -1.72 3.30 2.35
N GLY A 343 -2.33 2.24 2.86
CA GLY A 343 -1.93 1.57 4.10
C GLY A 343 -0.53 0.94 4.08
N LEU A 344 0.08 0.74 2.90
CA LEU A 344 1.44 0.20 2.77
C LEU A 344 2.51 1.27 2.51
N LEU A 345 2.15 2.54 2.35
CA LEU A 345 3.11 3.59 2.03
C LEU A 345 4.11 3.82 3.18
N ARG A 346 5.37 3.50 2.93
CA ARG A 346 6.49 3.62 3.88
C ARG A 346 7.35 4.86 3.64
N SER A 347 7.45 5.28 2.38
CA SER A 347 8.31 6.40 1.98
C SER A 347 7.60 7.32 0.99
N LEU A 348 7.64 8.62 1.26
CA LEU A 348 7.09 9.68 0.40
C LEU A 348 8.15 10.76 0.17
N HIS A 349 8.44 11.06 -1.10
CA HIS A 349 9.26 12.20 -1.50
C HIS A 349 8.38 13.30 -2.12
N VAL A 350 8.50 14.52 -1.58
CA VAL A 350 7.72 15.71 -1.96
C VAL A 350 8.62 16.68 -2.72
N GLY A 351 8.23 17.05 -3.93
CA GLY A 351 9.00 17.92 -4.82
C GLY A 351 9.01 19.40 -4.40
N PRO A 352 9.81 20.23 -5.12
CA PRO A 352 10.08 21.61 -4.75
C PRO A 352 8.91 22.58 -5.00
N LYS A 353 7.90 22.20 -5.79
CA LYS A 353 6.81 23.10 -6.18
C LYS A 353 5.51 22.90 -5.44
N VAL A 354 5.45 21.89 -4.56
CA VAL A 354 4.23 21.59 -3.81
C VAL A 354 3.85 22.75 -2.90
N GLU A 355 2.61 23.25 -3.09
CA GLU A 355 2.07 24.40 -2.36
C GLU A 355 1.62 24.03 -0.94
N MET A 356 1.43 25.05 -0.08
CA MET A 356 0.95 24.87 1.32
C MET A 356 -0.49 24.37 1.38
N GLY A 357 -0.81 23.64 2.44
CA GLY A 357 -2.16 23.25 2.80
C GLY A 357 -2.60 21.85 2.36
N TRP A 358 -1.73 21.10 1.70
CA TRP A 358 -2.07 19.81 1.09
C TRP A 358 -1.79 18.60 1.98
N LEU A 359 -0.82 18.70 2.87
CA LEU A 359 -0.36 17.60 3.72
C LEU A 359 -1.03 17.57 5.10
N SER A 360 -1.83 18.56 5.45
CA SER A 360 -2.71 18.47 6.60
C SER A 360 -3.83 17.47 6.29
N ALA A 361 -3.52 16.21 6.43
CA ALA A 361 -4.37 15.10 6.03
C ALA A 361 -5.51 14.92 7.03
N HIS A 362 -6.72 15.19 6.61
CA HIS A 362 -7.88 15.22 7.48
C HIS A 362 -8.49 13.86 7.83
N TYR A 363 -8.19 12.75 7.19
CA TYR A 363 -9.03 11.58 7.43
C TYR A 363 -8.31 10.24 7.51
N TYR A 364 -7.13 10.08 6.88
CA TYR A 364 -6.54 8.76 6.75
C TYR A 364 -5.07 8.77 7.15
N ARG A 365 -4.75 7.90 8.07
CA ARG A 365 -3.41 7.73 8.61
C ARG A 365 -2.49 7.19 7.54
N PHE A 366 -1.29 7.73 7.49
CA PHE A 366 -0.15 7.03 6.93
C PHE A 366 0.32 5.96 7.93
N ASP A 367 -0.47 4.92 8.13
CA ASP A 367 -0.23 3.95 9.22
C ASP A 367 1.15 3.28 9.14
N CYS A 368 1.77 3.27 7.96
CA CYS A 368 3.05 2.64 7.71
C CYS A 368 4.17 3.59 7.31
N LEU A 369 3.90 4.88 7.24
CA LEU A 369 4.92 5.85 6.85
C LEU A 369 6.04 5.88 7.89
N SER A 370 7.27 5.58 7.43
CA SER A 370 8.48 5.62 8.23
C SER A 370 9.45 6.70 7.77
N HIS A 371 9.26 7.19 6.54
CA HIS A 371 10.16 8.16 5.93
C HIS A 371 9.39 9.17 5.08
N ILE A 372 9.66 10.45 5.31
CA ILE A 372 9.22 11.54 4.43
C ILE A 372 10.42 12.43 4.12
N GLU A 373 10.57 12.79 2.87
CA GLU A 373 11.61 13.69 2.39
C GLU A 373 11.00 14.82 1.59
N VAL A 374 11.48 16.03 1.79
CA VAL A 374 11.08 17.22 1.03
C VAL A 374 12.28 17.77 0.32
N ASP A 375 12.12 18.09 -0.98
CA ASP A 375 13.16 18.73 -1.79
C ASP A 375 13.62 20.03 -1.11
N ALA A 376 14.94 20.23 -1.00
CA ALA A 376 15.54 21.38 -0.31
C ALA A 376 15.10 22.75 -0.90
N ASP A 377 14.72 22.76 -2.18
CA ASP A 377 14.23 23.95 -2.88
C ASP A 377 12.74 24.24 -2.61
N ASN A 378 12.04 23.40 -1.84
CA ASN A 378 10.63 23.65 -1.49
C ASN A 378 10.53 24.91 -0.60
N PRO A 379 9.73 25.93 -0.99
CA PRO A 379 9.63 27.17 -0.24
C PRO A 379 8.73 27.08 1.00
N ASN A 380 7.90 26.03 1.10
CA ASN A 380 6.81 25.95 2.08
C ASN A 380 7.09 24.94 3.19
N TYR A 381 7.82 23.86 2.87
CA TYR A 381 8.04 22.73 3.78
C TYR A 381 9.50 22.35 3.86
N GLU A 382 9.86 21.72 4.97
CA GLU A 382 11.11 20.97 5.12
C GLU A 382 10.95 19.82 6.12
N THR A 383 11.87 18.90 6.09
CA THR A 383 11.96 17.85 7.11
C THR A 383 13.08 18.18 8.11
N VAL A 384 12.74 18.14 9.40
CA VAL A 384 13.70 18.26 10.49
C VAL A 384 13.72 16.93 11.23
N ASP A 385 14.85 16.25 11.23
CA ASP A 385 15.02 14.92 11.83
C ASP A 385 13.95 13.91 11.32
N GLY A 386 13.58 13.99 10.04
CA GLY A 386 12.58 13.10 9.41
C GLY A 386 11.12 13.48 9.66
N VAL A 387 10.85 14.55 10.40
CA VAL A 387 9.49 15.06 10.68
C VAL A 387 9.20 16.26 9.78
N LEU A 388 8.01 16.30 9.21
CA LEU A 388 7.59 17.36 8.30
C LEU A 388 7.12 18.60 9.07
N TYR A 389 7.73 19.72 8.76
CA TYR A 389 7.37 21.05 9.26
C TYR A 389 7.11 22.03 8.10
N THR A 390 6.42 23.11 8.41
CA THR A 390 6.49 24.31 7.54
C THR A 390 7.90 24.88 7.58
N LYS A 391 8.31 25.57 6.50
CA LYS A 391 9.68 26.13 6.34
C LYS A 391 10.06 27.14 7.43
N ASP A 392 9.09 27.80 8.04
CA ASP A 392 9.28 28.73 9.17
C ASP A 392 9.19 28.02 10.54
N HIS A 393 9.03 26.70 10.56
CA HIS A 393 8.87 25.83 11.73
C HIS A 393 7.68 26.19 12.65
N THR A 394 6.75 27.01 12.19
CA THR A 394 5.58 27.39 13.01
C THR A 394 4.55 26.26 13.11
N HIS A 395 4.52 25.33 12.14
CA HIS A 395 3.62 24.17 12.15
C HIS A 395 4.40 22.86 12.12
N LEU A 396 4.05 21.93 12.98
CA LEU A 396 4.33 20.51 12.81
C LEU A 396 3.22 19.93 11.95
N VAL A 397 3.55 19.54 10.72
CA VAL A 397 2.58 19.11 9.70
C VAL A 397 2.31 17.60 9.77
N LEU A 398 3.38 16.80 9.86
CA LEU A 398 3.25 15.33 9.88
C LEU A 398 4.46 14.67 10.53
N PHE A 399 4.19 13.75 11.45
CA PHE A 399 5.18 12.82 12.01
C PHE A 399 4.95 11.44 11.37
N PRO A 400 5.97 10.82 10.74
CA PRO A 400 5.85 9.47 10.20
C PRO A 400 5.61 8.44 11.32
N THR A 401 4.45 7.79 11.30
CA THR A 401 3.94 6.95 12.41
C THR A 401 4.84 5.77 12.76
N ARG A 402 5.63 5.24 11.79
CA ARG A 402 6.56 4.11 11.95
C ARG A 402 8.04 4.55 12.00
N MET A 403 8.31 5.82 12.12
CA MET A 403 9.69 6.28 12.35
C MET A 403 10.18 5.82 13.74
N ASP A 404 11.34 5.17 13.79
CA ASP A 404 11.96 4.79 15.08
C ASP A 404 12.44 6.06 15.80
N ASN A 405 11.90 6.30 16.98
CA ASN A 405 12.15 7.50 17.77
C ASN A 405 12.52 7.19 19.23
N GLY A 406 12.77 5.91 19.55
CA GLY A 406 13.09 5.48 20.91
C GLY A 406 11.95 5.70 21.92
N GLY A 407 10.70 5.85 21.46
CA GLY A 407 9.50 5.99 22.29
C GLY A 407 9.33 7.39 22.93
N SER A 408 10.11 8.40 22.53
CA SER A 408 9.97 9.78 23.01
C SER A 408 10.21 10.78 21.88
N TYR A 409 9.49 11.89 21.91
CA TYR A 409 9.65 12.96 20.94
C TYR A 409 9.57 14.34 21.59
N ALA A 410 10.45 15.26 21.18
CA ALA A 410 10.38 16.67 21.53
C ALA A 410 10.01 17.48 20.29
N VAL A 411 8.84 18.10 20.33
CA VAL A 411 8.41 19.01 19.26
C VAL A 411 9.34 20.22 19.24
N LEU A 412 9.76 20.63 18.05
CA LEU A 412 10.73 21.69 17.83
C LEU A 412 10.29 23.00 18.50
N GLU A 413 11.19 23.65 19.25
CA GLU A 413 10.91 24.96 19.84
C GLU A 413 10.72 26.00 18.72
N GLY A 414 9.69 26.84 18.83
CA GLY A 414 9.22 27.72 17.77
C GLY A 414 7.89 27.26 17.17
N THR A 415 7.57 25.96 17.25
CA THR A 415 6.29 25.43 16.77
C THR A 415 5.14 26.05 17.56
N GLN A 416 4.16 26.56 16.82
CA GLN A 416 2.96 27.20 17.34
C GLN A 416 1.71 26.33 17.16
N VAL A 417 1.71 25.48 16.14
CA VAL A 417 0.59 24.63 15.77
C VAL A 417 1.07 23.20 15.55
N ILE A 418 0.40 22.25 16.15
CA ILE A 418 0.38 20.86 15.73
C ILE A 418 -0.84 20.72 14.84
N ASP A 419 -0.63 20.42 13.56
CA ASP A 419 -1.71 20.32 12.57
C ASP A 419 -2.63 19.13 12.86
N ASP A 420 -3.76 19.06 12.16
CA ASP A 420 -4.72 17.98 12.28
C ASP A 420 -4.03 16.64 11.96
N TYR A 421 -4.25 15.64 12.81
CA TYR A 421 -3.64 14.28 12.72
C TYR A 421 -2.11 14.22 12.76
N ALA A 422 -1.41 15.32 12.95
CA ALA A 422 0.06 15.42 12.75
C ALA A 422 0.90 14.46 13.62
N LEU A 423 0.47 14.15 14.84
CA LEU A 423 1.09 13.20 15.75
C LEU A 423 0.16 12.02 16.10
N SER A 424 -0.84 11.75 15.25
CA SER A 424 -1.82 10.69 15.50
C SER A 424 -1.21 9.31 15.29
N GLY A 425 -1.55 8.35 16.16
CA GLY A 425 -1.16 6.94 16.03
C GLY A 425 0.32 6.65 16.21
N THR A 426 1.09 7.57 16.80
CA THR A 426 2.50 7.35 17.11
C THR A 426 2.67 6.49 18.37
N ASN A 427 3.82 5.80 18.49
CA ASN A 427 4.11 4.90 19.61
C ASN A 427 4.86 5.59 20.76
N PHE A 428 4.62 6.88 20.98
CA PHE A 428 5.30 7.62 22.04
C PHE A 428 4.80 7.27 23.42
N SER A 429 5.72 7.03 24.34
CA SER A 429 5.46 7.01 25.79
C SER A 429 5.52 8.41 26.41
N SER A 430 6.24 9.33 25.77
CA SER A 430 6.43 10.71 26.21
C SER A 430 6.57 11.67 25.03
N ILE A 431 5.86 12.80 25.11
CA ILE A 431 5.98 13.91 24.14
C ILE A 431 6.25 15.20 24.93
N THR A 432 7.30 15.93 24.52
CA THR A 432 7.60 17.27 25.07
C THR A 432 7.10 18.31 24.10
N LEU A 433 6.19 19.18 24.57
CA LEU A 433 5.64 20.29 23.80
C LEU A 433 6.43 21.57 24.02
N PRO A 434 6.63 22.41 22.98
CA PRO A 434 7.37 23.66 23.10
C PRO A 434 6.55 24.74 23.83
N SER A 435 7.24 25.67 24.46
CA SER A 435 6.58 26.81 25.14
C SER A 435 5.83 27.75 24.18
N THR A 436 6.17 27.70 22.92
CA THR A 436 5.58 28.49 21.83
C THR A 436 4.26 27.95 21.31
N LEU A 437 3.85 26.73 21.70
CA LEU A 437 2.63 26.08 21.18
C LEU A 437 1.37 26.85 21.57
N ARG A 438 0.49 27.05 20.59
CA ARG A 438 -0.79 27.78 20.72
C ARG A 438 -2.00 26.91 20.40
N SER A 439 -1.84 25.94 19.49
CA SER A 439 -2.94 25.12 19.02
C SER A 439 -2.52 23.67 18.76
N ILE A 440 -3.42 22.75 19.11
CA ILE A 440 -3.38 21.35 18.67
C ILE A 440 -4.63 21.14 17.83
N GLY A 441 -4.46 20.66 16.61
CA GLY A 441 -5.53 20.44 15.63
C GLY A 441 -6.44 19.27 15.94
N GLU A 442 -7.42 19.03 15.07
CA GLU A 442 -8.34 17.89 15.14
C GLU A 442 -7.54 16.58 15.11
N SER A 443 -7.81 15.69 16.06
CA SER A 443 -7.09 14.40 16.19
C SER A 443 -5.55 14.55 16.19
N GLY A 444 -5.01 15.74 16.46
CA GLY A 444 -3.60 16.06 16.30
C GLY A 444 -2.66 15.15 17.08
N MET A 445 -3.11 14.51 18.14
CA MET A 445 -2.40 13.56 18.98
C MET A 445 -3.22 12.29 19.28
N ALA A 446 -4.28 12.01 18.50
CA ALA A 446 -5.16 10.88 18.73
C ALA A 446 -4.44 9.53 18.59
N GLY A 447 -4.93 8.49 19.27
CA GLY A 447 -4.41 7.13 19.14
C GLY A 447 -3.03 6.88 19.73
N ASN A 448 -2.48 7.81 20.53
CA ASN A 448 -1.23 7.61 21.24
C ASN A 448 -1.43 6.70 22.47
N LYS A 449 -1.62 5.41 22.23
CA LYS A 449 -1.98 4.40 23.25
C LYS A 449 -0.93 4.23 24.36
N PHE A 450 0.33 4.60 24.08
CA PHE A 450 1.44 4.46 25.03
C PHE A 450 1.77 5.73 25.80
N LEU A 451 1.20 6.87 25.42
CA LEU A 451 1.44 8.16 26.07
C LEU A 451 0.89 8.14 27.51
N THR A 452 1.77 8.30 28.49
CA THR A 452 1.41 8.23 29.92
C THR A 452 1.25 9.59 30.57
N SER A 453 1.94 10.60 30.05
CA SER A 453 1.90 11.98 30.56
C SER A 453 2.19 12.97 29.46
N ILE A 454 1.59 14.14 29.58
CA ILE A 454 1.87 15.30 28.73
C ILE A 454 1.78 16.57 29.56
N ASN A 455 2.70 17.52 29.30
CA ASN A 455 2.67 18.83 29.93
C ASN A 455 2.23 19.86 28.88
N LEU A 456 0.98 20.33 28.99
CA LEU A 456 0.44 21.37 28.10
C LEU A 456 1.02 22.74 28.50
N PRO A 457 1.62 23.51 27.56
CA PRO A 457 2.28 24.77 27.88
C PRO A 457 1.26 25.88 28.20
N ASP A 458 1.66 26.82 29.08
CA ASP A 458 0.84 27.94 29.54
C ASP A 458 0.32 28.86 28.42
N GLY A 459 0.90 28.78 27.22
CA GLY A 459 0.48 29.57 26.05
C GLY A 459 -0.57 28.90 25.16
N LEU A 460 -0.95 27.66 25.43
CA LEU A 460 -1.90 26.88 24.62
C LEU A 460 -3.31 27.45 24.75
N THR A 461 -3.95 27.79 23.64
CA THR A 461 -5.29 28.40 23.59
C THR A 461 -6.36 27.51 23.02
N THR A 462 -5.99 26.53 22.16
CA THR A 462 -6.94 25.70 21.44
C THR A 462 -6.51 24.24 21.43
N ILE A 463 -7.46 23.35 21.73
CA ILE A 463 -7.36 21.91 21.50
C ILE A 463 -8.56 21.53 20.64
N GLY A 464 -8.29 21.00 19.44
CA GLY A 464 -9.28 20.60 18.46
C GLY A 464 -10.09 19.37 18.85
N ASP A 465 -11.12 19.06 18.06
CA ASP A 465 -11.97 17.89 18.28
C ASP A 465 -11.12 16.61 18.22
N HIS A 466 -11.38 15.65 19.12
CA HIS A 466 -10.69 14.35 19.20
C HIS A 466 -9.16 14.40 19.37
N ALA A 467 -8.57 15.54 19.75
CA ALA A 467 -7.12 15.74 19.75
C ALA A 467 -6.34 14.69 20.55
N PHE A 468 -6.89 14.15 21.61
CA PHE A 468 -6.31 13.08 22.44
C PHE A 468 -7.14 11.80 22.46
N ALA A 469 -8.12 11.65 21.53
CA ALA A 469 -8.96 10.46 21.47
C ALA A 469 -8.10 9.19 21.37
N GLY A 470 -8.44 8.14 22.14
CA GLY A 470 -7.68 6.88 22.15
C GLY A 470 -6.31 6.94 22.86
N CYS A 471 -5.97 8.01 23.56
CA CYS A 471 -4.80 8.06 24.44
C CYS A 471 -5.08 7.32 25.76
N THR A 472 -5.25 6.00 25.70
CA THR A 472 -5.80 5.19 26.79
C THR A 472 -4.92 5.08 28.04
N LYS A 473 -3.62 5.36 27.95
CA LYS A 473 -2.70 5.38 29.11
C LYS A 473 -2.46 6.78 29.69
N LEU A 474 -3.03 7.83 29.07
CA LEU A 474 -2.89 9.20 29.55
C LEU A 474 -3.89 9.47 30.69
N ASN A 475 -3.47 9.21 31.91
CA ASN A 475 -4.36 9.21 33.09
C ASN A 475 -4.53 10.57 33.75
N ASN A 476 -3.55 11.45 33.61
CA ASN A 476 -3.56 12.78 34.25
C ASN A 476 -3.15 13.85 33.22
N ILE A 477 -3.96 14.88 33.13
CA ILE A 477 -3.66 16.04 32.30
C ILE A 477 -4.03 17.33 33.04
N VAL A 478 -3.12 18.29 33.01
CA VAL A 478 -3.34 19.62 33.58
C VAL A 478 -3.62 20.58 32.43
N ILE A 479 -4.81 21.16 32.44
CA ILE A 479 -5.26 22.12 31.44
C ILE A 479 -4.79 23.51 31.84
N PRO A 480 -3.99 24.20 31.01
CA PRO A 480 -3.47 25.53 31.34
C PRO A 480 -4.58 26.57 31.36
N ASP A 481 -4.41 27.61 32.18
CA ASP A 481 -5.38 28.73 32.29
C ASP A 481 -5.57 29.51 30.98
N SER A 482 -4.63 29.43 30.05
CA SER A 482 -4.74 30.06 28.72
C SER A 482 -5.73 29.39 27.79
N LEU A 483 -6.11 28.15 28.06
CA LEU A 483 -6.96 27.36 27.15
C LEU A 483 -8.37 27.96 27.06
N GLN A 484 -8.85 28.23 25.88
CA GLN A 484 -10.15 28.79 25.58
C GLN A 484 -11.12 27.80 24.94
N VAL A 485 -10.59 26.89 24.11
CA VAL A 485 -11.36 25.85 23.40
C VAL A 485 -10.74 24.48 23.73
N ALA A 486 -11.56 23.59 24.29
CA ALA A 486 -11.13 22.29 24.80
C ALA A 486 -12.10 21.19 24.35
N ASN A 487 -11.94 20.69 23.13
CA ASN A 487 -12.88 19.74 22.52
C ASN A 487 -12.33 18.32 22.35
N GLY A 488 -11.09 18.06 22.73
CA GLY A 488 -10.34 16.87 22.28
C GLY A 488 -10.09 15.78 23.33
N PHE A 489 -10.95 15.63 24.35
CA PHE A 489 -10.71 14.74 25.49
C PHE A 489 -11.65 13.53 25.55
N ASP A 490 -12.22 13.15 24.43
CA ASP A 490 -13.08 11.98 24.30
C ASP A 490 -12.25 10.69 24.18
N ASP A 491 -12.83 9.57 24.60
CA ASP A 491 -12.22 8.22 24.57
C ASP A 491 -10.80 8.12 25.18
N MET A 492 -10.52 8.95 26.17
CA MET A 492 -9.26 8.91 26.92
C MET A 492 -9.38 8.03 28.17
N GLY A 493 -8.26 7.46 28.61
CA GLY A 493 -8.14 6.76 29.90
C GLY A 493 -8.06 7.68 31.12
N VAL A 494 -8.53 8.92 31.03
CA VAL A 494 -8.30 9.95 32.05
C VAL A 494 -9.06 9.66 33.34
N GLU A 495 -8.33 9.52 34.45
CA GLU A 495 -8.90 9.42 35.80
C GLU A 495 -9.14 10.82 36.42
N THR A 496 -8.31 11.79 36.05
CA THR A 496 -8.39 13.14 36.60
C THR A 496 -8.08 14.18 35.54
N LEU A 497 -9.03 15.10 35.34
CA LEU A 497 -8.88 16.25 34.47
C LEU A 497 -9.02 17.53 35.31
N VAL A 498 -7.95 18.33 35.39
CA VAL A 498 -7.93 19.58 36.12
C VAL A 498 -8.06 20.73 35.15
N PHE A 499 -9.14 21.50 35.24
CA PHE A 499 -9.39 22.60 34.33
C PHE A 499 -8.95 23.95 34.92
N GLY A 500 -8.38 24.79 34.04
CA GLY A 500 -8.20 26.22 34.31
C GLY A 500 -9.50 27.00 34.32
N THR A 501 -9.46 28.25 34.74
CA THR A 501 -10.63 29.10 34.98
C THR A 501 -11.14 29.82 33.73
N GLN A 502 -10.48 29.74 32.59
CA GLN A 502 -10.72 30.58 31.41
C GLN A 502 -11.42 29.87 30.24
N ILE A 503 -11.88 28.63 30.41
CA ILE A 503 -12.50 27.86 29.34
C ILE A 503 -13.81 28.47 28.90
N LYS A 504 -13.94 28.81 27.61
CA LYS A 504 -15.14 29.41 27.01
C LYS A 504 -16.01 28.40 26.27
N GLU A 505 -15.40 27.36 25.72
CA GLU A 505 -16.08 26.33 24.93
C GLU A 505 -15.50 24.96 25.22
N MET A 506 -16.38 23.98 25.46
CA MET A 506 -16.04 22.56 25.62
C MET A 506 -17.14 21.74 24.98
N LYS A 507 -16.75 20.83 24.07
CA LYS A 507 -17.63 19.78 23.56
C LYS A 507 -17.23 18.48 24.23
N THR A 508 -18.15 17.84 24.90
CA THR A 508 -17.95 16.53 25.52
C THR A 508 -18.86 15.53 24.84
N TYR A 509 -18.26 14.60 24.11
CA TYR A 509 -18.95 13.46 23.51
C TYR A 509 -18.91 12.31 24.46
N ASP A 510 -19.18 12.04 25.55
CA ASP A 510 -19.15 10.92 26.49
C ASP A 510 -18.37 11.11 27.80
N LEU A 511 -18.19 12.32 28.25
CA LEU A 511 -17.81 12.54 29.65
C LEU A 511 -19.01 12.29 30.57
N LEU A 512 -19.15 11.09 31.12
CA LEU A 512 -20.03 10.84 32.26
C LEU A 512 -19.45 11.52 33.51
N VAL A 513 -19.74 12.79 33.72
CA VAL A 513 -19.41 13.50 34.96
C VAL A 513 -20.32 12.96 36.05
N ARG A 514 -19.79 12.15 36.97
CA ARG A 514 -20.44 11.88 38.26
C ARG A 514 -20.14 13.05 39.19
N GLN A 515 -21.14 13.83 39.53
CA GLN A 515 -21.05 14.71 40.67
C GLN A 515 -20.99 13.85 41.94
N THR A 516 -19.92 14.01 42.69
CA THR A 516 -19.81 13.52 44.08
C THR A 516 -20.39 14.55 45.04
#